data_553f51c432cda4ddfc9d8f1a1e082bca
#
_entry.id   553f51c432cda4ddfc9d8f1a1e082bca
#
_cell.length_a   1.000
_cell.length_b   1.000
_cell.length_c   1.000
_cell.angle_alpha   90.00
_cell.angle_beta   90.00
_cell.angle_gamma   90.00
#
_symmetry.space_group_name_H-M   'P 1'
#
loop_
_entity.id
_entity.type
_entity.pdbx_description
1 polymer ?
#
loop_
_entity_poly.entity_id
_entity_poly.type
_entity_poly.pdbx_seq_one_letter_code
_entity_poly.pdbx_strand_id
1 'polypeptide(L)'
;MQELVATCVLLLNAGHEASVNAFGNGMVAALKRPEQIALLRENPRGVTDTALEEFMRFDAPLHLFERTATVDTEVGGVKIEKGQKIAALIGSANRDATVFENPDEMDLTRDPNPHIGFGAGIHFCLGAPLARLEMSVSLPALWEKYPTMALASEPIRRPTFVLRGYESVAISV
;
A
#
# COMPACT_ATOMS: atom_id res chain seq x y z
N MET A 1 0.85 -30.31 13.57
CA MET A 1 -0.34 -30.23 12.69
C MET A 1 -1.09 -28.88 12.87
N GLN A 2 -1.44 -28.48 14.09
CA GLN A 2 -2.16 -27.21 14.34
C GLN A 2 -1.38 -25.96 13.89
N GLU A 3 -0.09 -25.88 14.17
CA GLU A 3 0.77 -24.77 13.72
C GLU A 3 0.83 -24.66 12.20
N LEU A 4 0.92 -25.80 11.49
CA LEU A 4 0.92 -25.81 10.04
C LEU A 4 -0.40 -25.26 9.47
N VAL A 5 -1.54 -25.70 10.02
CA VAL A 5 -2.86 -25.20 9.61
C VAL A 5 -2.97 -23.71 9.88
N ALA A 6 -2.58 -23.26 11.08
CA ALA A 6 -2.61 -21.83 11.43
C ALA A 6 -1.72 -21.00 10.49
N THR A 7 -0.55 -21.49 10.13
CA THR A 7 0.35 -20.81 9.19
C THR A 7 -0.26 -20.74 7.79
N CYS A 8 -0.87 -21.81 7.30
CA CYS A 8 -1.56 -21.79 5.99
C CYS A 8 -2.73 -20.80 5.98
N VAL A 9 -3.53 -20.77 7.04
CA VAL A 9 -4.64 -19.79 7.18
C VAL A 9 -4.10 -18.35 7.20
N LEU A 10 -3.03 -18.11 7.96
CA LEU A 10 -2.38 -16.80 8.01
C LEU A 10 -1.88 -16.36 6.63
N LEU A 11 -1.16 -17.23 5.92
CA LEU A 11 -0.63 -16.91 4.58
C LEU A 11 -1.74 -16.62 3.58
N LEU A 12 -2.83 -17.39 3.61
CA LEU A 12 -3.99 -17.16 2.75
C LEU A 12 -4.62 -15.80 3.01
N ASN A 13 -4.90 -15.48 4.28
CA ASN A 13 -5.53 -14.22 4.66
C ASN A 13 -4.63 -13.01 4.39
N ALA A 14 -3.36 -13.10 4.75
CA ALA A 14 -2.41 -12.00 4.56
C ALA A 14 -2.09 -11.75 3.08
N GLY A 15 -2.03 -12.81 2.27
CA GLY A 15 -1.66 -12.71 0.85
C GLY A 15 -2.78 -12.18 -0.05
N HIS A 16 -4.04 -12.26 0.35
CA HIS A 16 -5.15 -11.88 -0.51
C HIS A 16 -5.60 -10.43 -0.34
N GLU A 17 -6.06 -10.05 0.83
CA GLU A 17 -6.78 -8.79 1.02
C GLU A 17 -5.86 -7.56 0.89
N ALA A 18 -4.62 -7.65 1.37
CA ALA A 18 -3.68 -6.55 1.31
C ALA A 18 -3.26 -6.23 -0.13
N SER A 19 -2.98 -7.23 -0.97
CA SER A 19 -2.59 -7.04 -2.38
C SER A 19 -3.72 -6.42 -3.20
N VAL A 20 -4.94 -6.93 -3.05
CA VAL A 20 -6.14 -6.39 -3.72
C VAL A 20 -6.37 -4.93 -3.34
N ASN A 21 -6.28 -4.61 -2.05
CA ASN A 21 -6.47 -3.24 -1.57
C ASN A 21 -5.34 -2.33 -2.03
N ALA A 22 -4.07 -2.78 -2.02
CA ALA A 22 -2.94 -1.99 -2.50
C ALA A 22 -3.11 -1.58 -3.97
N PHE A 23 -3.44 -2.56 -4.81
CA PHE A 23 -3.68 -2.31 -6.24
C PHE A 23 -4.89 -1.39 -6.45
N GLY A 24 -6.02 -1.68 -5.81
CA GLY A 24 -7.24 -0.87 -5.91
C GLY A 24 -7.06 0.57 -5.43
N ASN A 25 -6.39 0.75 -4.28
CA ASN A 25 -6.10 2.08 -3.73
C ASN A 25 -5.20 2.89 -4.66
N GLY A 26 -4.11 2.28 -5.15
CA GLY A 26 -3.17 2.91 -6.07
C GLY A 26 -3.83 3.29 -7.39
N MET A 27 -4.63 2.38 -7.97
CA MET A 27 -5.38 2.62 -9.20
C MET A 27 -6.37 3.77 -9.05
N VAL A 28 -7.16 3.81 -7.98
CA VAL A 28 -8.10 4.91 -7.74
C VAL A 28 -7.36 6.22 -7.56
N ALA A 29 -6.25 6.21 -6.81
CA ALA A 29 -5.45 7.40 -6.61
C ALA A 29 -4.86 7.94 -7.94
N ALA A 30 -4.37 7.06 -8.80
CA ALA A 30 -3.87 7.41 -10.13
C ALA A 30 -5.00 7.89 -11.06
N LEU A 31 -6.14 7.17 -11.12
CA LEU A 31 -7.29 7.54 -11.97
C LEU A 31 -7.90 8.91 -11.66
N LYS A 32 -7.68 9.43 -10.45
CA LYS A 32 -8.06 10.79 -10.05
C LYS A 32 -7.04 11.87 -10.46
N ARG A 33 -5.93 11.50 -11.12
CA ARG A 33 -4.80 12.38 -11.47
C ARG A 33 -4.45 12.25 -12.95
N PRO A 34 -4.97 13.14 -13.81
CA PRO A 34 -4.78 13.05 -15.26
C PRO A 34 -3.31 13.00 -15.69
N GLU A 35 -2.43 13.73 -14.98
CA GLU A 35 -0.99 13.75 -15.25
C GLU A 35 -0.31 12.40 -14.98
N GLN A 36 -0.73 11.70 -13.93
CA GLN A 36 -0.23 10.36 -13.60
C GLN A 36 -0.75 9.30 -14.58
N ILE A 37 -2.01 9.44 -15.01
CA ILE A 37 -2.60 8.59 -16.03
C ILE A 37 -1.91 8.75 -17.38
N ALA A 38 -1.46 9.96 -17.73
CA ALA A 38 -0.72 10.17 -18.96
C ALA A 38 0.55 9.32 -19.00
N LEU A 39 1.31 9.22 -17.91
CA LEU A 39 2.50 8.38 -17.81
C LEU A 39 2.19 6.90 -18.04
N LEU A 40 1.12 6.41 -17.41
CA LEU A 40 0.68 5.01 -17.56
C LEU A 40 0.18 4.69 -18.97
N ARG A 41 -0.43 5.66 -19.66
CA ARG A 41 -0.87 5.50 -21.05
C ARG A 41 0.28 5.53 -22.04
N GLU A 42 1.25 6.40 -21.82
CA GLU A 42 2.39 6.56 -22.72
C GLU A 42 3.34 5.37 -22.65
N ASN A 43 3.69 4.94 -21.43
CA ASN A 43 4.64 3.85 -21.23
C ASN A 43 4.32 3.05 -19.95
N PRO A 44 3.28 2.19 -19.97
CA PRO A 44 2.85 1.47 -18.77
C PRO A 44 3.95 0.60 -18.18
N ARG A 45 4.84 0.01 -19.00
CA ARG A 45 5.95 -0.82 -18.53
C ARG A 45 7.10 0.00 -17.97
N GLY A 46 7.35 1.19 -18.51
CA GLY A 46 8.47 2.04 -18.10
C GLY A 46 8.32 2.64 -16.72
N VAL A 47 7.08 2.84 -16.25
CA VAL A 47 6.81 3.38 -14.91
C VAL A 47 6.32 2.33 -13.90
N THR A 48 6.27 1.05 -14.31
CA THR A 48 5.67 0.00 -13.46
C THR A 48 6.37 -0.09 -12.11
N ASP A 49 7.68 -0.21 -12.06
CA ASP A 49 8.42 -0.46 -10.82
C ASP A 49 8.27 0.69 -9.82
N THR A 50 8.42 1.93 -10.28
CA THR A 50 8.24 3.11 -9.42
C THR A 50 6.78 3.32 -9.02
N ALA A 51 5.83 3.06 -9.93
CA ALA A 51 4.41 3.17 -9.66
C ALA A 51 3.94 2.20 -8.57
N LEU A 52 4.48 0.98 -8.51
CA LEU A 52 4.15 0.01 -7.47
C LEU A 52 4.55 0.50 -6.08
N GLU A 53 5.78 1.00 -5.95
CA GLU A 53 6.26 1.55 -4.68
C GLU A 53 5.46 2.80 -4.29
N GLU A 54 5.07 3.63 -5.27
CA GLU A 54 4.24 4.80 -5.00
C GLU A 54 2.81 4.44 -4.59
N PHE A 55 2.22 3.37 -5.13
CA PHE A 55 0.94 2.85 -4.66
C PHE A 55 1.03 2.45 -3.18
N MET A 56 2.10 1.75 -2.81
CA MET A 56 2.35 1.34 -1.43
C MET A 56 2.64 2.51 -0.49
N ARG A 57 3.25 3.59 -0.99
CA ARG A 57 3.48 4.80 -0.22
C ARG A 57 2.21 5.62 -0.05
N PHE A 58 1.57 5.95 -1.18
CA PHE A 58 0.53 6.98 -1.26
C PHE A 58 -0.76 6.61 -0.56
N ASP A 59 -1.24 5.38 -0.71
CA ASP A 59 -2.44 4.87 -0.03
C ASP A 59 -2.25 3.39 0.34
N ALA A 60 -1.28 3.15 1.24
CA ALA A 60 -0.96 1.81 1.72
C ALA A 60 -2.23 1.08 2.20
N PRO A 61 -2.37 -0.22 1.92
CA PRO A 61 -3.52 -0.99 2.39
C PRO A 61 -3.56 -1.11 3.92
N LEU A 62 -2.40 -1.16 4.57
CA LEU A 62 -2.27 -1.20 6.02
C LEU A 62 -1.80 0.16 6.55
N HIS A 63 -2.63 0.79 7.37
CA HIS A 63 -2.38 2.12 7.93
C HIS A 63 -1.82 2.12 9.34
N LEU A 64 -2.00 1.02 10.07
CA LEU A 64 -1.61 0.94 11.47
C LEU A 64 -1.12 -0.46 11.84
N PHE A 65 -0.03 -0.53 12.59
CA PHE A 65 0.41 -1.71 13.32
C PHE A 65 0.50 -1.42 14.81
N GLU A 66 -0.06 -2.30 15.61
CA GLU A 66 0.03 -2.23 17.07
C GLU A 66 1.16 -3.11 17.60
N ARG A 67 1.82 -2.64 18.64
CA ARG A 67 2.79 -3.40 19.44
C ARG A 67 2.47 -3.26 20.92
N THR A 68 2.70 -4.32 21.67
CA THR A 68 2.60 -4.29 23.14
C THR A 68 4.01 -4.34 23.71
N ALA A 69 4.32 -3.43 24.63
CA ALA A 69 5.60 -3.41 25.30
C ALA A 69 5.72 -4.63 26.24
N THR A 70 6.76 -5.43 26.05
CA THR A 70 7.04 -6.61 26.91
C THR A 70 7.88 -6.26 28.14
N VAL A 71 8.52 -5.10 28.11
CA VAL A 71 9.31 -4.49 29.19
C VAL A 71 9.07 -2.99 29.16
N ASP A 72 9.42 -2.29 30.23
CA ASP A 72 9.46 -0.84 30.24
C ASP A 72 10.48 -0.37 29.20
N THR A 73 10.11 0.61 28.37
CA THR A 73 10.94 1.12 27.28
C THR A 73 10.68 2.60 27.05
N GLU A 74 11.41 3.17 26.11
CA GLU A 74 11.23 4.56 25.68
C GLU A 74 11.26 4.65 24.15
N VAL A 75 10.34 5.43 23.60
CA VAL A 75 10.29 5.72 22.16
C VAL A 75 10.09 7.22 21.97
N GLY A 76 11.00 7.87 21.25
CA GLY A 76 10.93 9.31 20.98
C GLY A 76 10.89 10.19 22.25
N GLY A 77 11.54 9.79 23.35
CA GLY A 77 11.53 10.52 24.63
C GLY A 77 10.27 10.23 25.49
N VAL A 78 9.35 9.40 25.02
CA VAL A 78 8.14 9.02 25.76
C VAL A 78 8.36 7.66 26.43
N LYS A 79 8.19 7.63 27.76
CA LYS A 79 8.25 6.36 28.53
C LYS A 79 7.00 5.52 28.28
N ILE A 80 7.21 4.22 28.08
CA ILE A 80 6.18 3.23 27.81
C ILE A 80 6.37 2.09 28.79
N GLU A 81 5.39 1.84 29.61
CA GLU A 81 5.40 0.79 30.61
C GLU A 81 5.08 -0.57 29.98
N LYS A 82 5.59 -1.62 30.58
CA LYS A 82 5.24 -3.00 30.21
C LYS A 82 3.72 -3.19 30.18
N GLY A 83 3.23 -3.77 29.08
CA GLY A 83 1.81 -4.02 28.85
C GLY A 83 1.09 -2.89 28.10
N GLN A 84 1.67 -1.70 28.02
CA GLN A 84 1.10 -0.63 27.21
C GLN A 84 1.22 -0.92 25.72
N LYS A 85 0.29 -0.35 24.94
CA LYS A 85 0.20 -0.52 23.50
C LYS A 85 0.71 0.74 22.78
N ILE A 86 1.41 0.52 21.69
CA ILE A 86 1.93 1.54 20.80
C ILE A 86 1.38 1.27 19.41
N ALA A 87 0.84 2.30 18.77
CA ALA A 87 0.42 2.22 17.38
C ALA A 87 1.43 2.92 16.46
N ALA A 88 2.02 2.18 15.52
CA ALA A 88 2.81 2.74 14.44
C ALA A 88 1.88 3.09 13.28
N LEU A 89 1.79 4.38 12.95
CA LEU A 89 0.92 4.91 11.89
C LEU A 89 1.66 4.91 10.56
N ILE A 90 1.61 3.79 9.83
CA ILE A 90 2.31 3.58 8.55
C ILE A 90 1.85 4.59 7.49
N GLY A 91 0.54 4.82 7.39
CA GLY A 91 0.01 5.79 6.43
C GLY A 91 0.50 7.22 6.68
N SER A 92 0.70 7.60 7.95
CA SER A 92 1.27 8.91 8.31
C SER A 92 2.77 8.97 8.02
N ALA A 93 3.51 7.92 8.38
CA ALA A 93 4.96 7.85 8.14
C ALA A 93 5.30 7.91 6.64
N ASN A 94 4.48 7.31 5.78
CA ASN A 94 4.63 7.39 4.33
C ASN A 94 4.30 8.79 3.74
N ARG A 95 3.83 9.72 4.57
CA ARG A 95 3.53 11.12 4.24
C ARG A 95 4.40 12.10 5.05
N ASP A 96 5.47 11.64 5.66
CA ASP A 96 6.37 12.47 6.45
C ASP A 96 7.19 13.40 5.53
N ALA A 97 6.98 14.71 5.66
CA ALA A 97 7.67 15.72 4.86
C ALA A 97 9.18 15.83 5.17
N THR A 98 9.65 15.21 6.26
CA THR A 98 11.09 15.12 6.56
C THR A 98 11.78 14.02 5.77
N VAL A 99 11.02 13.10 5.17
CA VAL A 99 11.49 11.96 4.39
C VAL A 99 11.12 12.08 2.91
N PHE A 100 9.92 12.56 2.62
CA PHE A 100 9.38 12.64 1.27
C PHE A 100 9.16 14.09 0.84
N GLU A 101 9.73 14.48 -0.28
CA GLU A 101 9.38 15.75 -0.92
C GLU A 101 7.95 15.67 -1.46
N ASN A 102 7.15 16.74 -1.24
CA ASN A 102 5.75 16.81 -1.62
C ASN A 102 4.95 15.53 -1.25
N PRO A 103 4.92 15.14 0.06
CA PRO A 103 4.43 13.83 0.48
C PRO A 103 2.95 13.58 0.14
N ASP A 104 2.16 14.64 0.00
CA ASP A 104 0.73 14.57 -0.32
C ASP A 104 0.44 14.52 -1.82
N GLU A 105 1.47 14.68 -2.65
CA GLU A 105 1.38 14.49 -4.09
C GLU A 105 1.75 13.06 -4.46
N MET A 106 0.97 12.48 -5.36
CA MET A 106 1.26 11.19 -5.98
C MET A 106 2.18 11.40 -7.16
N ASP A 107 3.29 10.68 -7.18
CA ASP A 107 4.26 10.72 -8.27
C ASP A 107 4.68 9.28 -8.64
N LEU A 108 4.15 8.78 -9.74
CA LEU A 108 4.46 7.42 -10.22
C LEU A 108 5.91 7.23 -10.67
N THR A 109 6.68 8.31 -10.73
CA THR A 109 8.11 8.27 -11.09
C THR A 109 9.02 8.45 -9.87
N ARG A 110 8.47 8.54 -8.66
CA ARG A 110 9.21 8.81 -7.43
C ARG A 110 10.32 7.77 -7.21
N ASP A 111 11.55 8.26 -7.21
CA ASP A 111 12.76 7.49 -6.92
C ASP A 111 13.82 8.44 -6.32
N PRO A 112 14.36 8.18 -5.10
CA PRO A 112 14.05 7.04 -4.24
C PRO A 112 12.67 7.13 -3.57
N ASN A 113 12.10 5.96 -3.21
CA ASN A 113 10.82 5.86 -2.51
C ASN A 113 10.96 4.96 -1.26
N PRO A 114 11.54 5.49 -0.15
CA PRO A 114 11.84 4.72 1.05
C PRO A 114 10.59 4.50 1.94
N HIS A 115 9.47 4.14 1.34
CA HIS A 115 8.23 3.89 2.07
C HIS A 115 8.32 2.65 2.97
N ILE A 116 7.50 2.63 4.00
CA ILE A 116 7.36 1.50 4.94
C ILE A 116 6.03 0.76 4.79
N GLY A 117 5.41 0.81 3.61
CA GLY A 117 4.14 0.12 3.34
C GLY A 117 4.20 -1.40 3.48
N PHE A 118 5.39 -1.99 3.33
CA PHE A 118 5.67 -3.40 3.63
C PHE A 118 6.19 -3.66 5.04
N GLY A 119 6.17 -2.65 5.92
CA GLY A 119 6.77 -2.73 7.25
C GLY A 119 8.30 -2.61 7.21
N ALA A 120 8.93 -2.97 8.34
CA ALA A 120 10.38 -2.93 8.49
C ALA A 120 10.89 -3.96 9.52
N GLY A 121 12.21 -4.22 9.53
CA GLY A 121 12.85 -5.11 10.50
C GLY A 121 12.43 -6.57 10.35
N ILE A 122 12.37 -7.28 11.47
CA ILE A 122 12.05 -8.73 11.50
C ILE A 122 10.62 -9.06 11.04
N HIS A 123 9.75 -8.07 10.96
CA HIS A 123 8.38 -8.18 10.48
C HIS A 123 8.18 -7.63 9.06
N PHE A 124 9.25 -7.35 8.33
CA PHE A 124 9.13 -6.99 6.92
C PHE A 124 8.29 -8.03 6.18
N CYS A 125 7.40 -7.57 5.30
CA CYS A 125 6.42 -8.40 4.62
C CYS A 125 7.08 -9.56 3.87
N LEU A 126 6.77 -10.80 4.26
CA LEU A 126 7.27 -12.01 3.59
C LEU A 126 6.79 -12.08 2.14
N GLY A 127 5.57 -11.60 1.88
CA GLY A 127 4.95 -11.59 0.56
C GLY A 127 5.34 -10.40 -0.33
N ALA A 128 6.20 -9.47 0.12
CA ALA A 128 6.54 -8.30 -0.67
C ALA A 128 7.07 -8.61 -2.08
N PRO A 129 7.94 -9.59 -2.30
CA PRO A 129 8.38 -9.96 -3.65
C PRO A 129 7.23 -10.46 -4.53
N LEU A 130 6.30 -11.24 -3.96
CA LEU A 130 5.14 -11.75 -4.70
C LEU A 130 4.16 -10.62 -5.03
N ALA A 131 3.85 -9.74 -4.07
CA ALA A 131 2.97 -8.60 -4.30
C ALA A 131 3.51 -7.67 -5.40
N ARG A 132 4.83 -7.41 -5.39
CA ARG A 132 5.49 -6.65 -6.46
C ARG A 132 5.37 -7.36 -7.82
N LEU A 133 5.60 -8.66 -7.86
CA LEU A 133 5.46 -9.44 -9.09
C LEU A 133 4.02 -9.41 -9.62
N GLU A 134 3.03 -9.64 -8.77
CA GLU A 134 1.61 -9.56 -9.15
C GLU A 134 1.25 -8.20 -9.76
N MET A 135 1.63 -7.13 -9.09
CA MET A 135 1.38 -5.78 -9.59
C MET A 135 2.17 -5.46 -10.85
N SER A 136 3.43 -5.90 -10.96
CA SER A 136 4.28 -5.64 -12.14
C SER A 136 3.76 -6.31 -13.41
N VAL A 137 3.00 -7.38 -13.27
CA VAL A 137 2.31 -8.04 -14.40
C VAL A 137 0.95 -7.39 -14.65
N SER A 138 0.18 -7.13 -13.59
CA SER A 138 -1.21 -6.66 -13.69
C SER A 138 -1.32 -5.23 -14.19
N LEU A 139 -0.48 -4.32 -13.68
CA LEU A 139 -0.56 -2.90 -13.99
C LEU A 139 -0.35 -2.62 -15.49
N PRO A 140 0.75 -3.03 -16.13
CA PRO A 140 0.94 -2.77 -17.55
C PRO A 140 -0.08 -3.53 -18.43
N ALA A 141 -0.41 -4.77 -18.09
CA ALA A 141 -1.39 -5.55 -18.85
C ALA A 141 -2.77 -4.87 -18.86
N LEU A 142 -3.18 -4.26 -17.74
CA LEU A 142 -4.43 -3.54 -17.64
C LEU A 142 -4.44 -2.30 -18.54
N TRP A 143 -3.38 -1.48 -18.52
CA TRP A 143 -3.28 -0.27 -19.32
C TRP A 143 -3.05 -0.55 -20.81
N GLU A 144 -2.32 -1.59 -21.17
CA GLU A 144 -2.18 -2.04 -22.57
C GLU A 144 -3.52 -2.48 -23.16
N LYS A 145 -4.35 -3.15 -22.33
CA LYS A 145 -5.66 -3.63 -22.78
C LYS A 145 -6.74 -2.56 -22.78
N TYR A 146 -6.71 -1.65 -21.80
CA TYR A 146 -7.74 -0.63 -21.58
C TYR A 146 -7.12 0.77 -21.42
N PRO A 147 -6.53 1.34 -22.47
CA PRO A 147 -5.81 2.63 -22.39
C PRO A 147 -6.74 3.83 -22.12
N THR A 148 -8.04 3.67 -22.34
CA THR A 148 -9.06 4.71 -22.10
C THR A 148 -9.74 4.60 -20.74
N MET A 149 -9.31 3.64 -19.92
CA MET A 149 -9.90 3.37 -18.61
C MET A 149 -10.01 4.65 -17.76
N ALA A 150 -11.19 4.82 -17.15
CA ALA A 150 -11.52 5.93 -16.25
C ALA A 150 -12.47 5.45 -15.14
N LEU A 151 -12.57 6.24 -14.07
CA LEU A 151 -13.60 5.99 -13.05
C LEU A 151 -14.98 6.29 -13.64
N ALA A 152 -15.89 5.31 -13.58
CA ALA A 152 -17.28 5.48 -14.02
C ALA A 152 -18.16 6.16 -12.96
N SER A 153 -17.77 6.09 -11.69
CA SER A 153 -18.42 6.74 -10.56
C SER A 153 -17.43 6.96 -9.42
N GLU A 154 -17.80 7.75 -8.41
CA GLU A 154 -16.98 7.89 -7.21
C GLU A 154 -16.87 6.53 -6.48
N PRO A 155 -15.66 6.04 -6.20
CA PRO A 155 -15.46 4.77 -5.52
C PRO A 155 -15.92 4.82 -4.06
N ILE A 156 -16.52 3.73 -3.59
CA ILE A 156 -17.02 3.64 -2.21
C ILE A 156 -15.95 3.03 -1.31
N ARG A 157 -15.42 3.85 -0.39
CA ARG A 157 -14.46 3.39 0.62
C ARG A 157 -15.11 2.47 1.65
N ARG A 158 -14.40 1.41 2.04
CA ARG A 158 -14.76 0.61 3.22
C ARG A 158 -14.61 1.47 4.49
N PRO A 159 -15.52 1.36 5.46
CA PRO A 159 -15.45 2.10 6.72
C PRO A 159 -14.45 1.45 7.70
N THR A 160 -13.27 1.09 7.22
CA THR A 160 -12.19 0.45 8.01
C THR A 160 -10.96 1.32 8.01
N PHE A 161 -10.31 1.45 9.19
CA PHE A 161 -9.11 2.26 9.34
C PHE A 161 -7.83 1.46 9.16
N VAL A 162 -7.72 0.29 9.78
CA VAL A 162 -6.46 -0.48 9.80
C VAL A 162 -6.15 -1.04 8.43
N LEU A 163 -7.12 -1.71 7.80
CA LEU A 163 -7.01 -2.26 6.46
C LEU A 163 -7.92 -1.45 5.52
N ARG A 164 -7.30 -0.53 4.79
CA ARG A 164 -8.00 0.40 3.89
C ARG A 164 -8.18 -0.20 2.50
N GLY A 165 -9.34 0.02 1.95
CA GLY A 165 -9.68 -0.40 0.60
C GLY A 165 -11.02 0.17 0.16
N TYR A 166 -11.49 -0.29 -0.96
CA TYR A 166 -12.79 0.07 -1.52
C TYR A 166 -13.73 -1.15 -1.49
N GLU A 167 -15.02 -0.90 -1.31
CA GLU A 167 -16.05 -1.92 -1.49
C GLU A 167 -16.22 -2.25 -2.96
N SER A 168 -16.19 -1.18 -3.78
CA SER A 168 -16.28 -1.29 -5.24
C SER A 168 -15.56 -0.12 -5.90
N VAL A 169 -15.01 -0.38 -7.08
CA VAL A 169 -14.42 0.61 -7.98
C VAL A 169 -15.01 0.35 -9.37
N ALA A 170 -15.99 1.15 -9.74
CA ALA A 170 -16.59 1.07 -11.08
C ALA A 170 -15.70 1.81 -12.07
N ILE A 171 -15.33 1.14 -13.16
CA ILE A 171 -14.51 1.70 -14.25
C ILE A 171 -15.26 1.61 -15.58
N SER A 172 -15.04 2.60 -16.42
CA SER A 172 -15.36 2.56 -17.85
C SER A 172 -14.09 2.23 -18.63
N VAL A 173 -14.23 1.52 -19.75
CA VAL A 173 -13.13 1.10 -20.65
C VAL A 173 -13.43 1.49 -22.08
#